data_bdff31bfe75c36a9b81bff988a67f906
#
_entry.id   bdff31bfe75c36a9b81bff988a67f906
#
_cell.length_a   1.000
_cell.length_b   1.000
_cell.length_c   1.000
_cell.angle_alpha   90.00
_cell.angle_beta   90.00
_cell.angle_gamma   90.00
#
_symmetry.space_group_name_H-M   'P 1'
#
loop_
_entity.id
_entity.type
_entity.pdbx_description
1 polymer ?
#
loop_
_entity_poly.entity_id
_entity_poly.type
_entity_poly.pdbx_seq_one_letter_code
_entity_poly.pdbx_strand_id
1 'polypeptide(L)'
;MHPLWSDVQQHLPLIWRAVRAYERDPAAQEDLVQEVLLAVWQGLPRLRDPARLRAYMLRIAHNLGASHVRQAVRNPEHPRVDPDALALIADASSAPGDADTQWLLDALRLIPLPQRQVLLLQLEGFDYKEIAGMLGISTDNVGVRAHRARKALQDIHDGHQ
;
A
#
# COMPACT_ATOMS: atom_id res chain seq x y z
N MET A 1 18.46 -11.74 -15.52
CA MET A 1 17.74 -11.35 -14.28
C MET A 1 18.50 -10.25 -13.58
N HIS A 2 17.83 -9.22 -13.12
CA HIS A 2 18.48 -8.10 -12.43
C HIS A 2 19.05 -8.55 -11.07
N PRO A 3 20.28 -8.10 -10.69
CA PRO A 3 20.90 -8.54 -9.43
C PRO A 3 20.07 -8.26 -8.17
N LEU A 4 19.26 -7.20 -8.17
CA LEU A 4 18.42 -6.85 -7.03
C LEU A 4 17.11 -7.64 -6.94
N TRP A 5 16.83 -8.53 -7.89
CA TRP A 5 15.54 -9.22 -7.91
C TRP A 5 15.34 -10.12 -6.69
N SER A 6 16.39 -10.75 -6.19
CA SER A 6 16.29 -11.54 -4.96
C SER A 6 15.95 -10.65 -3.75
N ASP A 7 16.48 -9.44 -3.71
CA ASP A 7 16.14 -8.47 -2.66
C ASP A 7 14.70 -8.02 -2.78
N VAL A 8 14.19 -7.83 -4.01
CA VAL A 8 12.77 -7.55 -4.25
C VAL A 8 11.91 -8.66 -3.66
N GLN A 9 12.27 -9.92 -3.91
CA GLN A 9 11.52 -11.06 -3.38
C GLN A 9 11.53 -11.09 -1.85
N GLN A 10 12.63 -10.71 -1.22
CA GLN A 10 12.71 -10.61 0.24
C GLN A 10 11.79 -9.52 0.80
N HIS A 11 11.55 -8.46 0.04
CA HIS A 11 10.66 -7.37 0.43
C HIS A 11 9.20 -7.56 -0.01
N LEU A 12 8.87 -8.71 -0.58
CA LEU A 12 7.50 -9.00 -1.01
C LEU A 12 6.45 -8.83 0.10
N PRO A 13 6.70 -9.20 1.36
CA PRO A 13 5.74 -8.93 2.44
C PRO A 13 5.40 -7.46 2.62
N LEU A 14 6.33 -6.54 2.34
CA LEU A 14 6.08 -5.10 2.40
C LEU A 14 5.07 -4.65 1.34
N ILE A 15 5.19 -5.21 0.13
CA ILE A 15 4.24 -4.93 -0.96
C ILE A 15 2.85 -5.42 -0.58
N TRP A 16 2.73 -6.64 -0.07
CA TRP A 16 1.46 -7.20 0.38
C TRP A 16 0.81 -6.34 1.46
N ARG A 17 1.59 -5.92 2.45
CA ARG A 17 1.10 -5.06 3.53
C ARG A 17 0.57 -3.73 3.01
N ALA A 18 1.29 -3.10 2.07
CA ALA A 18 0.85 -1.86 1.45
C ALA A 18 -0.45 -2.06 0.67
N VAL A 19 -0.52 -3.09 -0.16
CA VAL A 19 -1.67 -3.38 -1.02
C VAL A 19 -2.94 -3.63 -0.18
N ARG A 20 -2.83 -4.38 0.91
CA ARG A 20 -3.97 -4.67 1.80
C ARG A 20 -4.61 -3.41 2.38
N ALA A 21 -3.84 -2.36 2.58
CA ALA A 21 -4.36 -1.08 3.07
C ALA A 21 -5.15 -0.30 2.02
N TYR A 22 -5.06 -0.69 0.76
CA TYR A 22 -5.80 -0.05 -0.35
C TYR A 22 -6.94 -0.92 -0.88
N GLU A 23 -6.82 -2.23 -0.79
CA GLU A 23 -7.78 -3.15 -1.38
C GLU A 23 -8.17 -4.23 -0.38
N ARG A 24 -9.46 -4.47 -0.26
CA ARG A 24 -10.03 -5.46 0.66
C ARG A 24 -10.18 -6.85 0.03
N ASP A 25 -10.47 -6.88 -1.27
CA ASP A 25 -10.73 -8.12 -1.98
C ASP A 25 -9.43 -8.89 -2.28
N PRO A 26 -9.27 -10.15 -1.80
CA PRO A 26 -8.04 -10.91 -2.01
C PRO A 26 -7.60 -11.08 -3.46
N ALA A 27 -8.52 -11.26 -4.40
CA ALA A 27 -8.17 -11.40 -5.82
C ALA A 27 -7.65 -10.08 -6.39
N ALA A 28 -8.30 -8.97 -6.05
CA ALA A 28 -7.86 -7.65 -6.46
C ALA A 28 -6.51 -7.29 -5.80
N GLN A 29 -6.27 -7.73 -4.57
CA GLN A 29 -4.97 -7.59 -3.92
C GLN A 29 -3.87 -8.27 -4.73
N GLU A 30 -4.09 -9.51 -5.17
CA GLU A 30 -3.09 -10.24 -5.95
C GLU A 30 -2.80 -9.57 -7.28
N ASP A 31 -3.84 -9.14 -7.99
CA ASP A 31 -3.68 -8.41 -9.25
C ASP A 31 -2.84 -7.14 -9.03
N LEU A 32 -3.11 -6.42 -7.95
CA LEU A 32 -2.38 -5.21 -7.63
C LEU A 32 -0.93 -5.50 -7.26
N VAL A 33 -0.66 -6.57 -6.50
CA VAL A 33 0.71 -7.01 -6.20
C VAL A 33 1.46 -7.33 -7.49
N GLN A 34 0.83 -8.02 -8.43
CA GLN A 34 1.46 -8.32 -9.72
C GLN A 34 1.78 -7.05 -10.51
N GLU A 35 0.87 -6.08 -10.53
CA GLU A 35 1.13 -4.78 -11.16
C GLU A 35 2.32 -4.07 -10.53
N VAL A 36 2.39 -4.08 -9.20
CA VAL A 36 3.51 -3.47 -8.46
C VAL A 36 4.81 -4.17 -8.83
N LEU A 37 4.84 -5.50 -8.80
CA LEU A 37 6.05 -6.28 -9.13
C LEU A 37 6.50 -6.03 -10.56
N LEU A 38 5.57 -5.94 -11.51
CA LEU A 38 5.90 -5.63 -12.90
C LEU A 38 6.51 -4.23 -13.03
N ALA A 39 5.92 -3.23 -12.36
CA ALA A 39 6.44 -1.88 -12.37
C ALA A 39 7.83 -1.79 -11.72
N VAL A 40 8.02 -2.51 -10.61
CA VAL A 40 9.34 -2.60 -9.96
C VAL A 40 10.36 -3.22 -10.92
N TRP A 41 10.02 -4.35 -11.52
CA TRP A 41 10.90 -5.04 -12.49
C TRP A 41 11.33 -4.11 -13.63
N GLN A 42 10.36 -3.41 -14.22
CA GLN A 42 10.63 -2.51 -15.34
C GLN A 42 11.50 -1.31 -14.96
N GLY A 43 11.40 -0.86 -13.73
CA GLY A 43 12.15 0.29 -13.24
C GLY A 43 13.49 -0.03 -12.59
N LEU A 44 13.78 -1.30 -12.24
CA LEU A 44 15.02 -1.69 -11.57
C LEU A 44 16.28 -1.22 -12.28
N PRO A 45 16.40 -1.30 -13.63
CA PRO A 45 17.61 -0.82 -14.30
C PRO A 45 17.91 0.67 -14.10
N ARG A 46 16.91 1.46 -13.71
CA ARG A 46 17.08 2.90 -13.44
C ARG A 46 17.46 3.19 -12.01
N LEU A 47 17.32 2.22 -11.12
CA LEU A 47 17.67 2.38 -9.70
C LEU A 47 19.18 2.37 -9.55
N ARG A 48 19.75 3.51 -9.17
CA ARG A 48 21.20 3.68 -9.06
C ARG A 48 21.75 3.26 -7.71
N ASP A 49 20.97 3.42 -6.65
CA ASP A 49 21.38 3.15 -5.28
C ASP A 49 20.57 1.97 -4.70
N PRO A 50 21.18 0.79 -4.51
CA PRO A 50 20.47 -0.36 -3.95
C PRO A 50 19.89 -0.11 -2.56
N ALA A 51 20.46 0.81 -1.78
CA ALA A 51 19.94 1.17 -0.46
C ALA A 51 18.56 1.83 -0.53
N ARG A 52 18.16 2.32 -1.69
CA ARG A 52 16.83 2.93 -1.91
C ARG A 52 15.79 1.96 -2.43
N LEU A 53 16.11 0.69 -2.56
CA LEU A 53 15.18 -0.30 -3.11
C LEU A 53 13.87 -0.36 -2.33
N ARG A 54 13.93 -0.39 -1.01
CA ARG A 54 12.75 -0.43 -0.16
C ARG A 54 11.84 0.77 -0.39
N ALA A 55 12.39 1.99 -0.37
CA ALA A 55 11.64 3.21 -0.63
C ALA A 55 11.06 3.22 -2.05
N TYR A 56 11.83 2.77 -3.03
CA TYR A 56 11.41 2.66 -4.43
C TYR A 56 10.21 1.72 -4.58
N MET A 57 10.27 0.54 -3.98
CA MET A 57 9.18 -0.43 -4.05
C MET A 57 7.91 0.08 -3.37
N LEU A 58 8.04 0.69 -2.20
CA LEU A 58 6.91 1.23 -1.45
C LEU A 58 6.27 2.43 -2.16
N ARG A 59 7.09 3.28 -2.76
CA ARG A 59 6.57 4.38 -3.59
C ARG A 59 5.67 3.85 -4.71
N ILE A 60 6.13 2.83 -5.43
CA ILE A 60 5.35 2.21 -6.51
C ILE A 60 4.06 1.59 -5.95
N ALA A 61 4.18 0.83 -4.86
CA ALA A 61 3.04 0.15 -4.26
C ALA A 61 1.97 1.15 -3.80
N HIS A 62 2.36 2.22 -3.14
CA HIS A 62 1.41 3.23 -2.67
C HIS A 62 0.80 4.05 -3.80
N ASN A 63 1.58 4.37 -4.83
CA ASN A 63 1.05 5.09 -5.99
C ASN A 63 0.06 4.25 -6.80
N LEU A 64 0.38 2.98 -7.03
CA LEU A 64 -0.53 2.07 -7.73
C LEU A 64 -1.76 1.75 -6.88
N GLY A 65 -1.59 1.59 -5.56
CA GLY A 65 -2.70 1.42 -4.63
C GLY A 65 -3.66 2.59 -4.67
N ALA A 66 -3.14 3.80 -4.64
CA ALA A 66 -3.95 5.02 -4.73
C ALA A 66 -4.69 5.11 -6.07
N SER A 67 -4.01 4.81 -7.17
CA SER A 67 -4.63 4.79 -8.51
C SER A 67 -5.74 3.75 -8.59
N HIS A 68 -5.53 2.58 -8.00
CA HIS A 68 -6.52 1.50 -7.93
C HIS A 68 -7.79 1.97 -7.21
N VAL A 69 -7.65 2.63 -6.07
CA VAL A 69 -8.79 3.17 -5.31
C VAL A 69 -9.55 4.21 -6.13
N ARG A 70 -8.85 5.11 -6.82
CA ARG A 70 -9.48 6.12 -7.67
C ARG A 70 -10.26 5.49 -8.82
N GLN A 71 -9.72 4.45 -9.44
CA GLN A 71 -10.37 3.73 -10.54
C GLN A 71 -11.62 2.99 -10.05
N ALA A 72 -11.58 2.35 -8.89
CA ALA A 72 -12.70 1.65 -8.30
C ALA A 72 -13.89 2.60 -8.04
N VAL A 73 -13.62 3.83 -7.64
CA VAL A 73 -14.65 4.85 -7.44
C VAL A 73 -15.28 5.27 -8.78
N ARG A 74 -14.47 5.34 -9.86
CA ARG A 74 -14.95 5.73 -11.19
C ARG A 74 -15.70 4.62 -11.90
N ASN A 75 -15.31 3.37 -11.69
CA ASN A 75 -15.87 2.19 -12.36
C ASN A 75 -16.30 1.14 -11.34
N PRO A 76 -17.46 1.35 -10.65
CA PRO A 76 -17.91 0.39 -9.64
C PRO A 76 -18.29 -0.99 -10.21
N GLU A 77 -18.41 -1.12 -11.54
CA GLU A 77 -18.76 -2.37 -12.24
C GLU A 77 -17.54 -3.14 -12.74
N HIS A 78 -16.36 -2.88 -12.20
CA HIS A 78 -15.17 -3.64 -12.59
C HIS A 78 -15.41 -5.12 -12.32
N PRO A 79 -15.15 -6.01 -13.30
CA PRO A 79 -15.45 -7.44 -13.12
C PRO A 79 -14.68 -7.99 -11.93
N ARG A 80 -15.42 -8.52 -10.97
CA ARG A 80 -14.83 -9.21 -9.83
C ARG A 80 -14.33 -10.56 -10.31
N VAL A 81 -13.14 -10.92 -9.86
CA VAL A 81 -12.52 -12.20 -10.15
C VAL A 81 -13.33 -13.33 -9.48
N ASP A 82 -13.30 -14.50 -10.10
CA ASP A 82 -13.95 -15.71 -9.65
C ASP A 82 -13.63 -16.03 -8.18
N PRO A 83 -14.65 -16.26 -7.33
CA PRO A 83 -14.45 -16.63 -5.93
C PRO A 83 -13.59 -17.88 -5.71
N ASP A 84 -13.57 -18.81 -6.64
CA ASP A 84 -12.74 -20.02 -6.54
C ASP A 84 -11.24 -19.72 -6.74
N ALA A 85 -10.92 -18.76 -7.60
CA ALA A 85 -9.57 -18.26 -7.74
C ALA A 85 -9.12 -17.49 -6.47
N LEU A 86 -10.06 -16.83 -5.81
CA LEU A 86 -9.84 -16.12 -4.54
C LEU A 86 -9.35 -17.04 -3.41
N ALA A 87 -9.91 -18.23 -3.31
CA ALA A 87 -9.56 -19.18 -2.25
C ALA A 87 -8.11 -19.66 -2.36
N LEU A 88 -7.64 -19.90 -3.60
CA LEU A 88 -6.25 -20.33 -3.85
C LEU A 88 -5.24 -19.25 -3.53
N ILE A 89 -5.61 -17.98 -3.73
CA ILE A 89 -4.77 -16.83 -3.51
C ILE A 89 -4.72 -16.46 -2.02
N ALA A 90 -5.83 -16.58 -1.32
CA ALA A 90 -5.92 -16.32 0.12
C ALA A 90 -5.00 -17.23 0.92
N ASP A 91 -4.86 -18.50 0.50
CA ASP A 91 -3.96 -19.46 1.15
C ASP A 91 -2.47 -19.12 0.93
N ALA A 92 -2.14 -18.45 -0.17
CA ALA A 92 -0.75 -18.09 -0.51
C ALA A 92 -0.33 -16.74 0.07
N SER A 93 -1.27 -15.88 0.42
CA SER A 93 -0.98 -14.46 0.66
C SER A 93 -0.90 -14.05 2.13
N SER A 94 -1.21 -14.92 3.10
CA SER A 94 -1.32 -14.35 4.44
C SER A 94 -1.17 -15.30 5.58
N ALA A 95 -0.38 -14.88 6.53
CA ALA A 95 -0.77 -15.07 7.90
C ALA A 95 -2.12 -14.36 8.14
N PRO A 96 -3.17 -15.03 8.63
CA PRO A 96 -4.35 -14.32 9.08
C PRO A 96 -3.92 -13.37 10.19
N GLY A 97 -4.12 -12.08 9.99
CA GLY A 97 -3.95 -11.11 11.05
C GLY A 97 -4.90 -11.43 12.19
N ASP A 98 -4.49 -11.12 13.40
CA ASP A 98 -5.39 -11.16 14.53
C ASP A 98 -6.51 -10.12 14.36
N ALA A 99 -7.48 -10.10 15.27
CA ALA A 99 -8.60 -9.18 15.23
C ALA A 99 -8.16 -7.71 15.23
N ASP A 100 -7.06 -7.39 15.92
CA ASP A 100 -6.52 -6.03 16.00
C ASP A 100 -5.94 -5.58 14.67
N THR A 101 -5.21 -6.48 13.98
CA THR A 101 -4.68 -6.22 12.64
C THR A 101 -5.81 -6.00 11.64
N GLN A 102 -6.84 -6.83 11.71
CA GLN A 102 -7.99 -6.71 10.82
C GLN A 102 -8.73 -5.39 11.04
N TRP A 103 -8.94 -5.03 12.31
CA TRP A 103 -9.55 -3.74 12.65
C TRP A 103 -8.73 -2.56 12.09
N LEU A 104 -7.41 -2.61 12.26
CA LEU A 104 -6.53 -1.56 11.78
C LEU A 104 -6.61 -1.41 10.25
N LEU A 105 -6.60 -2.52 9.52
CA LEU A 105 -6.72 -2.49 8.05
C LEU A 105 -8.06 -1.90 7.63
N ASP A 106 -9.14 -2.30 8.27
CA ASP A 106 -10.48 -1.77 7.99
C ASP A 106 -10.54 -0.26 8.28
N ALA A 107 -9.94 0.18 9.39
CA ALA A 107 -9.87 1.59 9.75
C ALA A 107 -9.06 2.40 8.73
N LEU A 108 -7.91 1.88 8.31
CA LEU A 108 -7.06 2.55 7.31
C LEU A 108 -7.79 2.74 5.98
N ARG A 109 -8.62 1.79 5.58
CA ARG A 109 -9.41 1.89 4.34
C ARG A 109 -10.49 2.97 4.42
N LEU A 110 -10.89 3.39 5.62
CA LEU A 110 -11.85 4.47 5.83
C LEU A 110 -11.20 5.87 5.82
N ILE A 111 -9.89 5.95 5.99
CA ILE A 111 -9.16 7.22 5.98
C ILE A 111 -9.07 7.74 4.54
N PRO A 112 -9.32 9.05 4.30
CA PRO A 112 -9.17 9.62 2.96
C PRO A 112 -7.81 9.33 2.36
N LEU A 113 -7.80 9.06 1.06
CA LEU A 113 -6.64 8.51 0.35
C LEU A 113 -5.33 9.28 0.55
N PRO A 114 -5.30 10.64 0.42
CA PRO A 114 -4.04 11.37 0.60
C PRO A 114 -3.48 11.25 2.01
N GLN A 115 -4.35 11.19 3.00
CA GLN A 115 -3.97 11.04 4.41
C GLN A 115 -3.50 9.61 4.71
N ARG A 116 -4.19 8.63 4.12
CA ARG A 116 -3.83 7.21 4.25
C ARG A 116 -2.41 6.92 3.75
N GLN A 117 -2.06 7.47 2.59
CA GLN A 117 -0.71 7.30 2.02
C GLN A 117 0.37 7.80 2.98
N VAL A 118 0.20 8.99 3.52
CA VAL A 118 1.19 9.57 4.45
C VAL A 118 1.29 8.74 5.72
N LEU A 119 0.16 8.36 6.30
CA LEU A 119 0.14 7.56 7.52
C LEU A 119 0.85 6.21 7.31
N LEU A 120 0.55 5.53 6.23
CA LEU A 120 1.17 4.23 5.93
C LEU A 120 2.68 4.34 5.75
N LEU A 121 3.15 5.38 5.07
CA LEU A 121 4.58 5.60 4.89
C LEU A 121 5.28 5.97 6.22
N GLN A 122 4.60 6.71 7.09
CA GLN A 122 5.11 6.94 8.44
C GLN A 122 5.23 5.64 9.25
N LEU A 123 4.23 4.77 9.16
CA LEU A 123 4.25 3.48 9.84
C LEU A 123 5.39 2.58 9.32
N GLU A 124 5.81 2.77 8.08
CA GLU A 124 6.97 2.08 7.51
C GLU A 124 8.31 2.71 7.96
N GLY A 125 8.28 3.81 8.69
CA GLY A 125 9.47 4.42 9.26
C GLY A 125 10.05 5.59 8.47
N PHE A 126 9.38 6.05 7.42
CA PHE A 126 9.85 7.19 6.64
C PHE A 126 9.55 8.51 7.37
N ASP A 127 10.48 9.44 7.32
CA ASP A 127 10.28 10.79 7.85
C ASP A 127 9.54 11.69 6.86
N TYR A 128 9.18 12.89 7.28
CA TYR A 128 8.41 13.82 6.43
C TYR A 128 9.14 14.19 5.15
N LYS A 129 10.45 14.37 5.21
CA LYS A 129 11.26 14.72 4.04
C LYS A 129 11.27 13.58 3.02
N GLU A 130 11.44 12.35 3.48
CA GLU A 130 11.41 11.17 2.63
C GLU A 130 10.05 10.98 1.98
N ILE A 131 8.97 11.12 2.78
CA ILE A 131 7.60 11.01 2.28
C ILE A 131 7.30 12.08 1.24
N ALA A 132 7.73 13.32 1.49
CA ALA A 132 7.57 14.43 0.54
C ALA A 132 8.21 14.09 -0.80
N GLY A 133 9.42 13.55 -0.79
CA GLY A 133 10.10 13.11 -2.01
C GLY A 133 9.39 11.95 -2.71
N MET A 134 8.87 11.01 -1.95
CA MET A 134 8.16 9.84 -2.50
C MET A 134 6.82 10.21 -3.16
N LEU A 135 6.10 11.16 -2.58
CA LEU A 135 4.76 11.55 -3.05
C LEU A 135 4.77 12.79 -3.94
N GLY A 136 5.91 13.49 -4.06
CA GLY A 136 6.01 14.70 -4.86
C GLY A 136 5.23 15.89 -4.28
N ILE A 137 5.21 16.01 -2.96
CA ILE A 137 4.55 17.11 -2.24
C ILE A 137 5.54 17.78 -1.28
N SER A 138 5.16 18.93 -0.71
CA SER A 138 6.00 19.63 0.26
C SER A 138 5.99 18.91 1.61
N THR A 139 7.04 19.13 2.42
CA THR A 139 7.10 18.62 3.79
C THR A 139 5.99 19.19 4.67
N ASP A 140 5.61 20.45 4.45
CA ASP A 140 4.49 21.06 5.16
C ASP A 140 3.18 20.33 4.85
N ASN A 141 2.98 19.97 3.59
CA ASN A 141 1.80 19.20 3.15
C ASN A 141 1.78 17.81 3.79
N VAL A 142 2.94 17.16 3.88
CA VAL A 142 3.07 15.87 4.58
C VAL A 142 2.62 16.03 6.03
N GLY A 143 3.08 17.06 6.71
CA GLY A 143 2.71 17.34 8.10
C GLY A 143 1.21 17.54 8.29
N VAL A 144 0.58 18.31 7.40
CA VAL A 144 -0.87 18.53 7.44
C VAL A 144 -1.63 17.21 7.25
N ARG A 145 -1.25 16.44 6.24
CA ARG A 145 -1.88 15.15 5.95
C ARG A 145 -1.67 14.14 7.09
N ALA A 146 -0.48 14.11 7.67
CA ALA A 146 -0.16 13.24 8.80
C ALA A 146 -1.03 13.55 10.02
N HIS A 147 -1.19 14.84 10.33
CA HIS A 147 -2.04 15.28 11.43
C HIS A 147 -3.49 14.87 11.21
N ARG A 148 -4.02 15.13 10.02
CA ARG A 148 -5.39 14.76 9.66
C ARG A 148 -5.59 13.24 9.67
N ALA A 149 -4.59 12.49 9.24
CA ALA A 149 -4.64 11.02 9.25
C ALA A 149 -4.76 10.48 10.67
N ARG A 150 -3.92 10.99 11.57
CA ARG A 150 -3.95 10.58 12.97
C ARG A 150 -5.28 10.94 13.64
N LYS A 151 -5.81 12.13 13.34
CA LYS A 151 -7.10 12.54 13.86
C LYS A 151 -8.23 11.66 13.33
N ALA A 152 -8.21 11.34 12.04
CA ALA A 152 -9.20 10.45 11.43
C ALA A 152 -9.16 9.06 12.07
N LEU A 153 -7.96 8.52 12.29
CA LEU A 153 -7.79 7.22 12.93
C LEU A 153 -8.30 7.24 14.37
N GLN A 154 -8.02 8.30 15.11
CA GLN A 154 -8.49 8.48 16.48
C GLN A 154 -10.03 8.54 16.53
N ASP A 155 -10.65 9.29 15.61
CA ASP A 155 -12.11 9.41 15.52
C ASP A 155 -12.75 8.04 15.23
N ILE A 156 -12.14 7.25 14.35
CA ILE A 156 -12.62 5.89 14.05
C ILE A 156 -12.48 4.99 15.27
N HIS A 157 -11.37 5.07 15.98
CA HIS A 157 -11.12 4.30 17.19
C HIS A 157 -12.13 4.65 18.28
N ASP A 158 -12.39 5.92 18.51
CA ASP A 158 -13.34 6.40 19.51
C ASP A 158 -14.77 5.98 19.16
N GLY A 159 -15.12 5.99 17.88
CA GLY A 159 -16.43 5.54 17.41
C GLY A 159 -16.62 4.02 17.51
N HIS A 160 -15.54 3.26 17.55
CA HIS A 160 -15.57 1.81 17.65
C HIS A 160 -15.79 1.30 19.11
N GLN A 161 -15.46 2.14 20.09
CA GLN A 161 -15.72 1.85 21.51
C GLN A 161 -17.23 2.04 21.83
#